data_01bde588a25061a5e8f511e9d3a3f585
#
_entry.id   01bde588a25061a5e8f511e9d3a3f585
#
_cell.length_a   1.000
_cell.length_b   1.000
_cell.length_c   1.000
_cell.angle_alpha   90.00
_cell.angle_beta   90.00
_cell.angle_gamma   90.00
#
_symmetry.space_group_name_H-M   'P 1'
#
loop_
_entity.id
_entity.type
_entity.pdbx_description
1 polymer ?
#
loop_
_entity_poly.entity_id
_entity_poly.type
_entity_poly.pdbx_seq_one_letter_code
_entity_poly.pdbx_strand_id
1 'polypeptide(L)'
;MVDSSDTSSDAANSTPAETETPADTTVTPGVGDDGVFTVGMECAYAPYNWTQMDDSNGAVPISNVPGAYANGYDVMIAQKIADANGWTLEIVSSAWDSLCPAVQSGTMDANIAGQSMTADRMKEVDMAGPYYYATIVVLTTKDSQYANATSIADLAGGTCTSQSGTIWYDSCLPQIENANLLAPADSAPAMIMQLQTGAVDYVCTDMPTALAAVAKDDNLVILNFSGTDGDFQFASEAERAENVNIGMSVAKGSTEL
;
A
#
# COMPACT_ATOMS: atom_id res chain seq x y z
N MET A 1 -40.91 74.74 -41.03
CA MET A 1 -40.54 73.81 -42.07
C MET A 1 -39.87 72.65 -41.40
N VAL A 2 -40.55 71.57 -41.37
CA VAL A 2 -40.14 70.19 -41.69
C VAL A 2 -38.88 69.73 -40.98
N ASP A 3 -38.74 68.65 -40.29
CA ASP A 3 -39.44 67.35 -40.17
C ASP A 3 -38.40 66.34 -39.67
N SER A 4 -38.90 65.33 -39.06
CA SER A 4 -38.37 63.97 -38.95
C SER A 4 -37.25 63.66 -37.91
N SER A 5 -37.72 63.12 -36.80
CA SER A 5 -37.54 61.70 -36.33
C SER A 5 -36.25 60.98 -36.62
N ASP A 6 -35.59 60.54 -35.59
CA ASP A 6 -35.44 59.09 -35.47
C ASP A 6 -35.03 58.65 -34.04
N THR A 7 -35.76 57.67 -33.58
CA THR A 7 -35.57 56.94 -32.34
C THR A 7 -34.56 55.83 -32.55
N SER A 8 -33.55 55.70 -31.70
CA SER A 8 -32.92 54.41 -31.52
C SER A 8 -32.70 54.13 -30.03
N SER A 9 -33.38 53.14 -29.61
CA SER A 9 -33.32 52.52 -28.29
C SER A 9 -32.04 51.74 -28.11
N ASP A 10 -31.28 52.11 -27.12
CA ASP A 10 -30.16 51.26 -26.62
C ASP A 10 -30.79 50.21 -25.71
N ALA A 11 -30.79 48.99 -26.21
CA ALA A 11 -31.13 47.81 -25.44
C ALA A 11 -29.91 47.31 -24.70
N ALA A 12 -29.91 47.47 -23.39
CA ALA A 12 -28.93 46.82 -22.50
C ALA A 12 -29.01 45.31 -22.64
N ASN A 13 -27.98 44.71 -23.15
CA ASN A 13 -27.75 43.28 -23.23
C ASN A 13 -27.32 42.76 -21.85
N SER A 14 -28.25 42.30 -21.03
CA SER A 14 -27.97 41.57 -19.80
C SER A 14 -27.79 40.11 -20.16
N THR A 15 -26.54 39.66 -20.18
CA THR A 15 -26.17 38.24 -20.24
C THR A 15 -26.71 37.54 -18.99
N PRO A 16 -27.46 36.45 -19.11
CA PRO A 16 -27.83 35.65 -17.94
C PRO A 16 -26.59 35.00 -17.32
N ALA A 17 -26.46 35.11 -16.02
CA ALA A 17 -25.48 34.30 -15.26
C ALA A 17 -25.79 32.82 -15.50
N GLU A 18 -24.82 32.08 -16.03
CA GLU A 18 -24.90 30.63 -16.05
C GLU A 18 -24.90 30.13 -14.61
N THR A 19 -26.05 29.57 -14.23
CA THR A 19 -26.18 28.80 -13.00
C THR A 19 -25.38 27.51 -13.22
N GLU A 20 -24.23 27.40 -12.60
CA GLU A 20 -23.52 26.13 -12.54
C GLU A 20 -24.42 25.10 -11.87
N THR A 21 -24.93 24.18 -12.66
CA THR A 21 -25.59 22.98 -12.17
C THR A 21 -24.54 22.19 -11.39
N PRO A 22 -24.80 21.75 -10.14
CA PRO A 22 -23.89 20.84 -9.46
C PRO A 22 -23.66 19.62 -10.37
N ALA A 23 -22.41 19.24 -10.56
CA ALA A 23 -22.07 18.02 -11.26
C ALA A 23 -22.83 16.86 -10.60
N ASP A 24 -23.68 16.22 -11.36
CA ASP A 24 -24.34 14.98 -10.96
C ASP A 24 -23.25 13.92 -10.79
N THR A 25 -22.82 13.71 -9.56
CA THR A 25 -21.92 12.61 -9.21
C THR A 25 -22.72 11.32 -9.30
N THR A 26 -22.82 10.79 -10.49
CA THR A 26 -23.36 9.44 -10.69
C THR A 26 -22.43 8.46 -10.02
N VAL A 27 -22.90 7.82 -8.95
CA VAL A 27 -22.22 6.69 -8.29
C VAL A 27 -22.05 5.60 -9.35
N THR A 28 -20.81 5.16 -9.56
CA THR A 28 -20.52 4.06 -10.49
C THR A 28 -20.96 2.75 -9.81
N PRO A 29 -21.88 1.97 -10.41
CA PRO A 29 -22.24 0.66 -9.85
C PRO A 29 -21.03 -0.28 -9.82
N GLY A 30 -20.89 -1.06 -8.76
CA GLY A 30 -19.84 -2.10 -8.70
C GLY A 30 -19.07 -2.20 -7.40
N VAL A 31 -19.15 -1.18 -6.56
CA VAL A 31 -18.68 -1.23 -5.17
C VAL A 31 -19.91 -1.38 -4.31
N GLY A 32 -20.22 -2.57 -3.85
CA GLY A 32 -21.42 -2.90 -3.14
C GLY A 32 -22.65 -2.11 -3.66
N ASP A 33 -23.82 -2.55 -3.67
CA ASP A 33 -24.98 -1.80 -4.17
C ASP A 33 -25.30 -0.50 -3.38
N ASP A 34 -24.45 -0.14 -2.40
CA ASP A 34 -24.66 0.95 -1.43
C ASP A 34 -23.78 2.19 -1.66
N GLY A 35 -22.82 2.12 -2.60
CA GLY A 35 -21.89 3.23 -2.87
C GLY A 35 -20.80 3.41 -1.80
N VAL A 36 -20.56 2.38 -0.98
CA VAL A 36 -19.48 2.33 -0.01
C VAL A 36 -18.32 1.51 -0.58
N PHE A 37 -17.13 2.09 -0.56
CA PHE A 37 -15.88 1.41 -0.93
C PHE A 37 -15.22 0.86 0.33
N THR A 38 -15.43 -0.42 0.61
CA THR A 38 -14.90 -1.12 1.78
C THR A 38 -13.51 -1.65 1.50
N VAL A 39 -12.50 -1.07 2.13
CA VAL A 39 -11.09 -1.37 1.88
C VAL A 39 -10.44 -2.02 3.09
N GLY A 40 -9.86 -3.21 2.86
CA GLY A 40 -9.09 -3.95 3.86
C GLY A 40 -7.63 -3.54 3.89
N MET A 41 -7.09 -3.39 5.11
CA MET A 41 -5.67 -3.22 5.38
C MET A 41 -5.31 -3.65 6.81
N GLU A 42 -4.03 -3.88 7.11
CA GLU A 42 -3.61 -4.27 8.46
C GLU A 42 -3.76 -3.12 9.47
N CYS A 43 -3.65 -1.87 9.02
CA CYS A 43 -3.53 -0.68 9.86
C CYS A 43 -2.35 -0.74 10.86
N ALA A 44 -1.32 -1.51 10.51
CA ALA A 44 -0.11 -1.75 11.32
C ALA A 44 1.18 -1.69 10.50
N TYR A 45 1.10 -1.35 9.21
CA TYR A 45 2.20 -1.39 8.24
C TYR A 45 2.63 0.01 7.81
N ALA A 46 3.30 0.76 8.69
CA ALA A 46 3.83 2.09 8.36
C ALA A 46 5.02 1.98 7.38
N PRO A 47 5.13 2.88 6.38
CA PRO A 47 4.32 4.08 6.14
C PRO A 47 3.13 3.87 5.18
N TYR A 48 2.82 2.65 4.83
CA TYR A 48 1.72 2.33 3.92
C TYR A 48 0.35 2.53 4.61
N ASN A 49 0.14 1.88 5.75
CA ASN A 49 -1.07 2.02 6.53
C ASN A 49 -0.77 1.80 8.03
N TRP A 50 -1.19 2.72 8.88
CA TRP A 50 -1.02 2.59 10.33
C TRP A 50 -2.20 3.17 11.09
N THR A 51 -2.34 2.76 12.35
CA THR A 51 -3.36 3.27 13.27
C THR A 51 -2.87 4.50 14.02
N GLN A 52 -3.73 5.52 14.13
CA GLN A 52 -3.59 6.68 15.02
C GLN A 52 -4.91 6.92 15.78
N MET A 53 -4.87 7.78 16.80
CA MET A 53 -5.99 7.98 17.73
C MET A 53 -6.76 9.29 17.50
N ASP A 54 -6.50 9.97 16.40
CA ASP A 54 -7.17 11.20 15.97
C ASP A 54 -7.30 11.26 14.45
N ASP A 55 -8.08 12.21 13.95
CA ASP A 55 -8.35 12.43 12.54
C ASP A 55 -7.31 13.34 11.84
N SER A 56 -6.20 13.64 12.49
CA SER A 56 -5.18 14.53 11.94
C SER A 56 -4.58 13.97 10.63
N ASN A 57 -4.10 14.90 9.79
CA ASN A 57 -3.43 14.58 8.51
C ASN A 57 -4.28 13.76 7.53
N GLY A 58 -5.62 13.88 7.58
CA GLY A 58 -6.53 13.19 6.67
C GLY A 58 -6.71 11.70 7.00
N ALA A 59 -6.52 11.32 8.26
CA ALA A 59 -6.78 9.95 8.70
C ALA A 59 -8.28 9.63 8.64
N VAL A 60 -8.59 8.40 8.24
CA VAL A 60 -9.95 7.90 8.04
C VAL A 60 -10.33 6.98 9.21
N PRO A 61 -11.54 7.08 9.78
CA PRO A 61 -11.97 6.16 10.84
C PRO A 61 -11.83 4.68 10.41
N ILE A 62 -11.33 3.84 11.31
CA ILE A 62 -11.35 2.38 11.12
C ILE A 62 -12.70 1.87 11.61
N SER A 63 -13.53 1.36 10.70
CA SER A 63 -14.95 1.06 10.99
C SER A 63 -15.14 0.01 12.08
N ASN A 64 -14.26 -0.98 12.14
CA ASN A 64 -14.31 -2.08 13.10
C ASN A 64 -13.42 -1.86 14.35
N VAL A 65 -12.78 -0.66 14.49
CA VAL A 65 -11.97 -0.30 15.68
C VAL A 65 -12.41 1.06 16.21
N PRO A 66 -13.37 1.11 17.15
CA PRO A 66 -13.92 2.36 17.66
C PRO A 66 -12.86 3.33 18.21
N GLY A 67 -12.88 4.58 17.72
CA GLY A 67 -11.98 5.65 18.17
C GLY A 67 -10.57 5.58 17.58
N ALA A 68 -10.33 4.66 16.63
CA ALA A 68 -9.07 4.57 15.91
C ALA A 68 -9.25 5.04 14.45
N TYR A 69 -8.17 5.53 13.87
CA TYR A 69 -8.11 6.06 12.51
C TYR A 69 -6.95 5.42 11.76
N ALA A 70 -7.15 5.11 10.49
CA ALA A 70 -6.11 4.68 9.59
C ALA A 70 -5.48 5.89 8.88
N ASN A 71 -4.16 5.89 8.76
CA ASN A 71 -3.42 6.86 7.98
C ASN A 71 -2.32 6.16 7.19
N GLY A 72 -1.79 6.81 6.16
CA GLY A 72 -0.70 6.30 5.34
C GLY A 72 -0.95 6.38 3.86
N TYR A 73 0.04 5.90 3.11
CA TYR A 73 0.03 5.97 1.65
C TYR A 73 -1.14 5.18 1.05
N ASP A 74 -1.42 3.99 1.57
CA ASP A 74 -2.53 3.14 1.13
C ASP A 74 -3.89 3.81 1.39
N VAL A 75 -4.05 4.47 2.55
CA VAL A 75 -5.26 5.22 2.89
C VAL A 75 -5.47 6.38 1.92
N MET A 76 -4.39 7.09 1.55
CA MET A 76 -4.45 8.18 0.56
C MET A 76 -4.84 7.67 -0.83
N ILE A 77 -4.36 6.49 -1.24
CA ILE A 77 -4.73 5.84 -2.50
C ILE A 77 -6.21 5.45 -2.46
N ALA A 78 -6.66 4.79 -1.38
CA ALA A 78 -8.06 4.39 -1.19
C ALA A 78 -9.00 5.61 -1.26
N GLN A 79 -8.66 6.70 -0.57
CA GLN A 79 -9.44 7.93 -0.60
C GLN A 79 -9.53 8.54 -2.00
N LYS A 80 -8.42 8.57 -2.75
CA LYS A 80 -8.42 9.08 -4.13
C LYS A 80 -9.28 8.24 -5.06
N ILE A 81 -9.30 6.93 -4.89
CA ILE A 81 -10.16 6.04 -5.67
C ILE A 81 -11.64 6.30 -5.32
N ALA A 82 -11.96 6.37 -4.03
CA ALA A 82 -13.32 6.67 -3.58
C ALA A 82 -13.80 8.04 -4.10
N ASP A 83 -13.00 9.10 -3.94
CA ASP A 83 -13.33 10.44 -4.40
C ASP A 83 -13.58 10.51 -5.92
N ALA A 84 -12.72 9.82 -6.70
CA ALA A 84 -12.82 9.81 -8.16
C ALA A 84 -14.11 9.14 -8.67
N ASN A 85 -14.68 8.23 -7.90
CA ASN A 85 -15.87 7.47 -8.25
C ASN A 85 -17.14 7.95 -7.50
N GLY A 86 -17.01 8.91 -6.59
CA GLY A 86 -18.12 9.41 -5.78
C GLY A 86 -18.58 8.43 -4.70
N TRP A 87 -17.69 7.55 -4.26
CA TRP A 87 -17.96 6.55 -3.23
C TRP A 87 -17.58 7.05 -1.83
N THR A 88 -18.21 6.48 -0.81
CA THR A 88 -17.82 6.67 0.60
C THR A 88 -16.77 5.64 0.96
N LEU A 89 -15.59 6.09 1.41
CA LEU A 89 -14.54 5.17 1.86
C LEU A 89 -14.84 4.60 3.25
N GLU A 90 -14.78 3.29 3.38
CA GLU A 90 -14.78 2.57 4.65
C GLU A 90 -13.49 1.76 4.80
N ILE A 91 -12.71 2.02 5.85
CA ILE A 91 -11.50 1.25 6.16
C ILE A 91 -11.82 0.18 7.20
N VAL A 92 -11.44 -1.06 6.88
CA VAL A 92 -11.56 -2.22 7.78
C VAL A 92 -10.17 -2.74 8.13
N SER A 93 -9.83 -2.75 9.44
CA SER A 93 -8.60 -3.39 9.90
C SER A 93 -8.76 -4.90 9.92
N SER A 94 -7.80 -5.61 9.34
CA SER A 94 -7.80 -7.07 9.24
C SER A 94 -6.39 -7.62 9.40
N ALA A 95 -6.27 -8.86 9.89
CA ALA A 95 -5.00 -9.56 9.87
C ALA A 95 -4.54 -9.82 8.42
N TRP A 96 -3.23 -9.79 8.18
CA TRP A 96 -2.62 -9.94 6.86
C TRP A 96 -3.17 -11.15 6.09
N ASP A 97 -3.16 -12.34 6.71
CA ASP A 97 -3.60 -13.58 6.06
C ASP A 97 -5.11 -13.63 5.77
N SER A 98 -5.89 -12.70 6.34
CA SER A 98 -7.34 -12.62 6.13
C SER A 98 -7.73 -11.67 5.00
N LEU A 99 -6.81 -10.87 4.48
CA LEU A 99 -7.12 -9.85 3.46
C LEU A 99 -7.61 -10.47 2.15
N CYS A 100 -6.84 -11.37 1.52
CA CYS A 100 -7.26 -12.00 0.28
C CYS A 100 -8.57 -12.83 0.44
N PRO A 101 -8.74 -13.66 1.48
CA PRO A 101 -10.02 -14.31 1.75
C PRO A 101 -11.22 -13.36 1.88
N ALA A 102 -11.03 -12.19 2.51
CA ALA A 102 -12.10 -11.20 2.68
C ALA A 102 -12.59 -10.61 1.34
N VAL A 103 -11.67 -10.30 0.44
CA VAL A 103 -12.00 -9.86 -0.92
C VAL A 103 -12.66 -10.98 -1.72
N GLN A 104 -12.13 -12.20 -1.67
CA GLN A 104 -12.71 -13.36 -2.37
C GLN A 104 -14.16 -13.64 -1.93
N SER A 105 -14.47 -13.43 -0.66
CA SER A 105 -15.82 -13.62 -0.11
C SER A 105 -16.78 -12.47 -0.32
N GLY A 106 -16.28 -11.32 -0.84
CA GLY A 106 -17.07 -10.10 -0.98
C GLY A 106 -17.34 -9.37 0.34
N THR A 107 -16.60 -9.71 1.41
CA THR A 107 -16.67 -8.98 2.69
C THR A 107 -16.00 -7.62 2.60
N MET A 108 -15.02 -7.48 1.70
CA MET A 108 -14.34 -6.25 1.34
C MET A 108 -14.35 -6.13 -0.19
N ASP A 109 -14.46 -4.91 -0.71
CA ASP A 109 -14.42 -4.65 -2.14
C ASP A 109 -12.99 -4.77 -2.67
N ALA A 110 -12.03 -4.25 -1.89
CA ALA A 110 -10.62 -4.28 -2.25
C ALA A 110 -9.71 -4.37 -1.02
N ASN A 111 -8.46 -4.82 -1.24
CA ASN A 111 -7.37 -4.58 -0.29
C ASN A 111 -6.38 -3.59 -0.90
N ILE A 112 -6.06 -2.56 -0.14
CA ILE A 112 -4.99 -1.60 -0.43
C ILE A 112 -4.08 -1.61 0.80
N ALA A 113 -3.08 -2.50 0.79
CA ALA A 113 -2.39 -2.94 2.00
C ALA A 113 -0.90 -3.20 1.78
N GLY A 114 -0.25 -2.48 0.87
CA GLY A 114 1.16 -2.73 0.56
C GLY A 114 1.43 -4.10 -0.06
N GLN A 115 0.45 -4.70 -0.72
CA GLN A 115 0.55 -6.07 -1.24
C GLN A 115 1.32 -6.13 -2.56
N SER A 116 2.38 -6.96 -2.60
CA SER A 116 3.10 -7.27 -3.84
C SER A 116 2.20 -8.01 -4.84
N MET A 117 2.33 -7.68 -6.14
CA MET A 117 1.55 -8.25 -7.23
C MET A 117 2.14 -9.59 -7.69
N THR A 118 2.22 -10.58 -6.78
CA THR A 118 2.85 -11.86 -7.09
C THR A 118 1.97 -12.73 -7.98
N ALA A 119 2.60 -13.54 -8.84
CA ALA A 119 1.90 -14.48 -9.70
C ALA A 119 1.03 -15.47 -8.90
N ASP A 120 1.46 -15.85 -7.69
CA ASP A 120 0.69 -16.75 -6.82
C ASP A 120 -0.57 -16.05 -6.26
N ARG A 121 -0.43 -14.79 -5.79
CA ARG A 121 -1.59 -13.99 -5.34
C ARG A 121 -2.58 -13.76 -6.48
N MET A 122 -2.08 -13.49 -7.69
CA MET A 122 -2.92 -13.31 -8.88
C MET A 122 -3.64 -14.58 -9.34
N LYS A 123 -3.36 -15.75 -8.80
CA LYS A 123 -4.20 -16.94 -9.00
C LYS A 123 -5.49 -16.89 -8.21
N GLU A 124 -5.49 -16.20 -7.06
CA GLU A 124 -6.60 -16.16 -6.12
C GLU A 124 -7.44 -14.88 -6.22
N VAL A 125 -6.82 -13.75 -6.51
CA VAL A 125 -7.45 -12.44 -6.66
C VAL A 125 -7.02 -11.79 -7.96
N ASP A 126 -7.76 -10.80 -8.44
CA ASP A 126 -7.27 -9.90 -9.49
C ASP A 126 -6.54 -8.73 -8.85
N MET A 127 -5.50 -8.22 -9.51
CA MET A 127 -4.72 -7.11 -8.98
C MET A 127 -4.66 -5.95 -9.99
N ALA A 128 -4.92 -4.75 -9.48
CA ALA A 128 -4.79 -3.50 -10.22
C ALA A 128 -3.58 -2.70 -9.74
N GLY A 129 -2.93 -2.01 -10.67
CA GLY A 129 -1.75 -1.21 -10.38
C GLY A 129 -0.59 -1.51 -11.32
N PRO A 130 0.67 -1.38 -10.90
CA PRO A 130 1.09 -1.04 -9.54
C PRO A 130 0.87 0.43 -9.17
N TYR A 131 0.62 0.72 -7.89
CA TYR A 131 0.59 2.09 -7.38
C TYR A 131 1.89 2.49 -6.66
N TYR A 132 2.77 1.52 -6.39
CA TYR A 132 4.10 1.74 -5.84
C TYR A 132 5.12 0.74 -6.39
N TYR A 133 6.33 1.23 -6.69
CA TYR A 133 7.45 0.42 -7.15
C TYR A 133 8.41 0.20 -5.98
N ALA A 134 8.39 -0.99 -5.42
CA ALA A 134 9.14 -1.31 -4.22
C ALA A 134 10.61 -1.66 -4.50
N THR A 135 11.47 -1.41 -3.52
CA THR A 135 12.88 -1.82 -3.51
C THR A 135 13.10 -2.80 -2.38
N ILE A 136 13.69 -3.94 -2.67
CA ILE A 136 14.05 -4.96 -1.67
C ILE A 136 15.23 -4.47 -0.85
N VAL A 137 15.12 -4.56 0.47
CA VAL A 137 16.22 -4.24 1.40
C VAL A 137 16.25 -5.24 2.54
N VAL A 138 17.39 -5.27 3.23
CA VAL A 138 17.58 -6.02 4.47
C VAL A 138 17.79 -5.02 5.61
N LEU A 139 17.15 -5.26 6.75
CA LEU A 139 17.43 -4.54 7.99
C LEU A 139 18.26 -5.41 8.92
N THR A 140 19.25 -4.81 9.55
CA THR A 140 20.06 -5.38 10.64
C THR A 140 20.32 -4.33 11.70
N THR A 141 21.03 -4.68 12.79
CA THR A 141 21.44 -3.71 13.82
C THR A 141 22.86 -3.22 13.57
N LYS A 142 23.19 -2.03 14.06
CA LYS A 142 24.57 -1.45 13.97
C LYS A 142 25.64 -2.34 14.56
N ASP A 143 25.30 -3.07 15.62
CA ASP A 143 26.24 -3.94 16.34
C ASP A 143 26.31 -5.36 15.73
N SER A 144 25.50 -5.66 14.72
CA SER A 144 25.51 -6.94 14.01
C SER A 144 26.80 -7.12 13.20
N GLN A 145 27.31 -8.34 13.15
CA GLN A 145 28.39 -8.70 12.24
C GLN A 145 28.05 -8.47 10.76
N TYR A 146 26.75 -8.36 10.46
CA TYR A 146 26.20 -8.14 9.11
C TYR A 146 26.01 -6.65 8.78
N ALA A 147 26.27 -5.72 9.70
CA ALA A 147 26.01 -4.29 9.53
C ALA A 147 26.69 -3.64 8.31
N ASN A 148 27.77 -4.25 7.82
CA ASN A 148 28.54 -3.78 6.67
C ASN A 148 28.44 -4.70 5.45
N ALA A 149 27.46 -5.58 5.40
CA ALA A 149 27.21 -6.45 4.25
C ALA A 149 26.96 -5.62 2.98
N THR A 150 27.53 -6.05 1.87
CA THR A 150 27.44 -5.41 0.55
C THR A 150 26.74 -6.28 -0.48
N SER A 151 26.41 -7.52 -0.08
CA SER A 151 25.74 -8.51 -0.91
C SER A 151 24.94 -9.48 -0.04
N ILE A 152 24.01 -10.22 -0.64
CA ILE A 152 23.31 -11.33 0.05
C ILE A 152 24.28 -12.45 0.45
N ALA A 153 25.42 -12.60 -0.24
CA ALA A 153 26.45 -13.58 0.11
C ALA A 153 27.10 -13.27 1.47
N ASP A 154 27.22 -11.99 1.83
CA ASP A 154 27.80 -11.57 3.12
C ASP A 154 26.86 -11.89 4.31
N LEU A 155 25.59 -12.23 4.04
CA LEU A 155 24.58 -12.61 5.04
C LEU A 155 24.57 -14.12 5.34
N ALA A 156 25.43 -14.90 4.68
CA ALA A 156 25.44 -16.36 4.80
C ALA A 156 25.52 -16.85 6.25
N GLY A 157 24.72 -17.85 6.58
CA GLY A 157 24.69 -18.49 7.90
C GLY A 157 23.98 -17.70 8.99
N GLY A 158 23.48 -16.50 8.71
CA GLY A 158 22.75 -15.69 9.69
C GLY A 158 21.33 -16.21 9.97
N THR A 159 20.81 -15.85 11.13
CA THR A 159 19.43 -16.15 11.53
C THR A 159 18.52 -15.04 11.05
N CYS A 160 17.44 -15.39 10.36
CA CYS A 160 16.58 -14.40 9.72
C CYS A 160 15.09 -14.79 9.72
N THR A 161 14.26 -13.81 9.48
CA THR A 161 12.82 -13.95 9.23
C THR A 161 12.29 -12.79 8.38
N SER A 162 11.04 -12.88 7.96
CA SER A 162 10.25 -11.79 7.41
C SER A 162 8.76 -12.04 7.67
N GLN A 163 7.89 -11.18 7.15
CA GLN A 163 6.44 -11.35 7.30
C GLN A 163 5.95 -12.54 6.47
N SER A 164 4.99 -13.29 7.03
CA SER A 164 4.31 -14.43 6.40
C SER A 164 3.66 -14.03 5.07
N GLY A 165 3.66 -14.95 4.09
CA GLY A 165 2.97 -14.75 2.81
C GLY A 165 3.47 -13.57 1.99
N THR A 166 4.74 -13.20 2.17
CA THR A 166 5.41 -12.15 1.39
C THR A 166 6.57 -12.70 0.57
N ILE A 167 6.89 -12.04 -0.53
CA ILE A 167 8.07 -12.39 -1.33
C ILE A 167 9.36 -12.26 -0.53
N TRP A 168 9.37 -11.40 0.47
CA TRP A 168 10.53 -11.20 1.34
C TRP A 168 10.91 -12.49 2.05
N TYR A 169 9.91 -13.21 2.57
CA TYR A 169 10.09 -14.48 3.24
C TYR A 169 10.23 -15.64 2.25
N ASP A 170 9.33 -15.74 1.27
CA ASP A 170 9.19 -16.93 0.42
C ASP A 170 10.22 -16.99 -0.73
N SER A 171 10.65 -15.82 -1.24
CA SER A 171 11.51 -15.74 -2.42
C SER A 171 12.88 -15.12 -2.16
N CYS A 172 13.00 -14.15 -1.25
CA CYS A 172 14.26 -13.45 -1.00
C CYS A 172 15.13 -14.19 0.01
N LEU A 173 14.65 -14.42 1.22
CA LEU A 173 15.47 -15.05 2.27
C LEU A 173 16.03 -16.43 1.90
N PRO A 174 15.33 -17.31 1.17
CA PRO A 174 15.88 -18.60 0.74
C PRO A 174 17.10 -18.52 -0.19
N GLN A 175 17.37 -17.36 -0.79
CA GLN A 175 18.55 -17.15 -1.63
C GLN A 175 19.84 -16.94 -0.82
N ILE A 176 19.74 -16.67 0.48
CA ILE A 176 20.90 -16.46 1.34
C ILE A 176 21.47 -17.82 1.75
N GLU A 177 22.72 -18.06 1.40
CA GLU A 177 23.36 -19.35 1.63
C GLU A 177 23.43 -19.73 3.11
N ASN A 178 22.96 -20.94 3.44
CA ASN A 178 22.95 -21.48 4.80
C ASN A 178 22.23 -20.60 5.85
N ALA A 179 21.35 -19.69 5.44
CA ALA A 179 20.57 -18.91 6.38
C ALA A 179 19.73 -19.80 7.31
N ASN A 180 19.73 -19.47 8.59
CA ASN A 180 18.83 -20.08 9.57
C ASN A 180 17.47 -19.35 9.54
N LEU A 181 16.58 -19.81 8.67
CA LEU A 181 15.27 -19.18 8.46
C LEU A 181 14.32 -19.60 9.58
N LEU A 182 13.95 -18.67 10.47
CA LEU A 182 12.96 -18.89 11.51
C LEU A 182 11.53 -18.83 10.93
N ALA A 183 10.54 -19.25 11.72
CA ALA A 183 9.15 -19.11 11.34
C ALA A 183 8.81 -17.66 10.97
N PRO A 184 7.95 -17.43 9.94
CA PRO A 184 7.60 -16.10 9.53
C PRO A 184 6.85 -15.34 10.64
N ALA A 185 6.97 -14.03 10.64
CA ALA A 185 6.24 -13.15 11.55
C ALA A 185 4.83 -12.85 11.00
N ASP A 186 3.86 -12.69 11.89
CA ASP A 186 2.46 -12.41 11.52
C ASP A 186 2.26 -10.98 10.98
N SER A 187 3.19 -10.07 11.27
CA SER A 187 3.12 -8.67 10.84
C SER A 187 4.52 -8.02 10.75
N ALA A 188 4.63 -6.90 10.04
CA ALA A 188 5.87 -6.13 9.95
C ALA A 188 6.36 -5.62 11.32
N PRO A 189 5.53 -5.09 12.24
CA PRO A 189 5.97 -4.77 13.59
C PRO A 189 6.52 -5.96 14.37
N ALA A 190 5.90 -7.14 14.26
CA ALA A 190 6.39 -8.36 14.92
C ALA A 190 7.75 -8.79 14.37
N MET A 191 7.95 -8.71 13.04
CA MET A 191 9.23 -8.95 12.38
C MET A 191 10.33 -8.01 12.89
N ILE A 192 10.05 -6.71 12.92
CA ILE A 192 11.00 -5.68 13.40
C ILE A 192 11.34 -5.90 14.88
N MET A 193 10.36 -6.27 15.70
CA MET A 193 10.58 -6.60 17.12
C MET A 193 11.53 -7.78 17.29
N GLN A 194 11.44 -8.82 16.46
CA GLN A 194 12.38 -9.96 16.51
C GLN A 194 13.82 -9.51 16.23
N LEU A 195 14.02 -8.60 15.29
CA LEU A 195 15.33 -8.01 15.02
C LEU A 195 15.83 -7.17 16.21
N GLN A 196 14.99 -6.28 16.75
CA GLN A 196 15.35 -5.40 17.88
C GLN A 196 15.68 -6.16 19.15
N THR A 197 15.05 -7.32 19.36
CA THR A 197 15.31 -8.18 20.53
C THR A 197 16.50 -9.14 20.33
N GLY A 198 17.08 -9.17 19.13
CA GLY A 198 18.19 -10.07 18.80
C GLY A 198 17.76 -11.52 18.60
N ALA A 199 16.47 -11.79 18.39
CA ALA A 199 15.99 -13.12 18.04
C ALA A 199 16.43 -13.52 16.63
N VAL A 200 16.63 -12.55 15.74
CA VAL A 200 17.19 -12.71 14.40
C VAL A 200 18.31 -11.70 14.17
N ASP A 201 19.23 -12.02 13.27
CA ASP A 201 20.36 -11.18 12.89
C ASP A 201 19.94 -10.12 11.86
N TYR A 202 18.99 -10.46 10.98
CA TYR A 202 18.44 -9.57 9.96
C TYR A 202 17.06 -9.99 9.52
N VAL A 203 16.34 -9.04 8.89
CA VAL A 203 15.03 -9.25 8.27
C VAL A 203 15.03 -8.66 6.86
N CYS A 204 14.25 -9.24 5.94
CA CYS A 204 14.04 -8.72 4.59
C CYS A 204 12.70 -7.98 4.51
N THR A 205 12.68 -6.83 3.84
CA THR A 205 11.48 -6.00 3.66
C THR A 205 11.66 -5.03 2.48
N ASP A 206 10.73 -4.08 2.33
CA ASP A 206 10.85 -2.98 1.38
C ASP A 206 11.50 -1.72 1.99
N MET A 207 11.97 -0.83 1.10
CA MET A 207 12.66 0.40 1.51
C MET A 207 11.78 1.33 2.37
N PRO A 208 10.51 1.62 2.07
CA PRO A 208 9.68 2.48 2.91
C PRO A 208 9.52 1.96 4.33
N THR A 209 9.26 0.67 4.50
CA THR A 209 9.15 0.01 5.82
C THR A 209 10.46 0.10 6.59
N ALA A 210 11.58 -0.16 5.91
CA ALA A 210 12.91 -0.04 6.50
C ALA A 210 13.21 1.40 6.96
N LEU A 211 12.91 2.40 6.14
CA LEU A 211 13.08 3.81 6.50
C LEU A 211 12.22 4.20 7.70
N ALA A 212 10.97 3.74 7.77
CA ALA A 212 10.10 4.00 8.90
C ALA A 212 10.60 3.33 10.20
N ALA A 213 11.20 2.15 10.08
CA ALA A 213 11.82 1.46 11.22
C ALA A 213 13.06 2.20 11.73
N VAL A 214 13.97 2.60 10.85
CA VAL A 214 15.19 3.36 11.19
C VAL A 214 14.85 4.73 11.77
N ALA A 215 13.79 5.38 11.30
CA ALA A 215 13.34 6.66 11.87
C ALA A 215 12.87 6.55 13.33
N LYS A 216 12.46 5.35 13.76
CA LYS A 216 12.01 5.07 15.15
C LYS A 216 13.12 4.49 16.03
N ASP A 217 14.09 3.81 15.43
CA ASP A 217 15.18 3.13 16.10
C ASP A 217 16.47 3.34 15.33
N ASP A 218 17.30 4.25 15.82
CA ASP A 218 18.56 4.63 15.21
C ASP A 218 19.66 3.54 15.32
N ASN A 219 19.41 2.46 16.06
CA ASN A 219 20.30 1.28 16.08
C ASN A 219 20.14 0.39 14.84
N LEU A 220 19.08 0.56 14.06
CA LEU A 220 18.87 -0.21 12.84
C LEU A 220 19.68 0.35 11.66
N VAL A 221 20.08 -0.55 10.76
CA VAL A 221 20.83 -0.26 9.53
C VAL A 221 20.11 -0.89 8.33
N ILE A 222 19.98 -0.12 7.26
CA ILE A 222 19.44 -0.59 5.97
C ILE A 222 20.59 -1.06 5.10
N LEU A 223 20.53 -2.29 4.67
CA LEU A 223 21.39 -2.87 3.66
C LEU A 223 20.64 -2.91 2.33
N ASN A 224 21.09 -2.12 1.37
CA ASN A 224 20.48 -2.03 0.05
C ASN A 224 21.45 -2.57 -1.01
N PHE A 225 21.09 -3.69 -1.59
CA PHE A 225 21.89 -4.35 -2.63
C PHE A 225 21.36 -4.09 -4.04
N SER A 226 20.25 -3.34 -4.17
CA SER A 226 19.59 -3.08 -5.44
C SER A 226 20.53 -2.51 -6.51
N GLY A 227 20.49 -3.13 -7.68
CA GLY A 227 21.31 -2.71 -8.82
C GLY A 227 22.78 -3.12 -8.74
N THR A 228 23.14 -4.00 -7.80
CA THR A 228 24.48 -4.60 -7.71
C THR A 228 24.45 -6.08 -8.07
N ASP A 229 25.62 -6.68 -8.36
CA ASP A 229 25.75 -8.11 -8.59
C ASP A 229 25.45 -8.95 -7.32
N GLY A 230 25.40 -8.30 -6.16
CA GLY A 230 25.13 -8.91 -4.86
C GLY A 230 23.66 -8.87 -4.43
N ASP A 231 22.75 -8.45 -5.30
CA ASP A 231 21.31 -8.35 -5.04
C ASP A 231 20.58 -9.70 -5.14
N PHE A 232 19.37 -9.75 -4.62
CA PHE A 232 18.43 -10.87 -4.81
C PHE A 232 18.13 -11.08 -6.29
N GLN A 233 18.11 -12.34 -6.71
CA GLN A 233 17.97 -12.73 -8.11
C GLN A 233 16.53 -13.13 -8.43
N PHE A 234 16.10 -12.76 -9.63
CA PHE A 234 14.83 -13.16 -10.25
C PHE A 234 15.16 -13.67 -11.67
N ALA A 235 14.30 -14.48 -12.24
CA ALA A 235 14.54 -15.03 -13.57
C ALA A 235 14.58 -13.95 -14.67
N SER A 236 13.91 -12.80 -14.42
CA SER A 236 13.96 -11.62 -15.30
C SER A 236 13.61 -10.35 -14.54
N GLU A 237 13.93 -9.19 -15.13
CA GLU A 237 13.48 -7.87 -14.59
C GLU A 237 11.95 -7.75 -14.58
N ALA A 238 11.26 -8.37 -15.53
CA ALA A 238 9.80 -8.40 -15.57
C ALA A 238 9.24 -9.21 -14.39
N GLU A 239 9.79 -10.38 -14.12
CA GLU A 239 9.40 -11.19 -12.96
C GLU A 239 9.69 -10.46 -11.65
N ARG A 240 10.86 -9.81 -11.54
CA ARG A 240 11.17 -8.96 -10.38
C ARG A 240 10.12 -7.86 -10.21
N ALA A 241 9.79 -7.14 -11.28
CA ALA A 241 8.81 -6.07 -11.23
C ALA A 241 7.42 -6.56 -10.81
N GLU A 242 6.96 -7.69 -11.37
CA GLU A 242 5.69 -8.30 -11.01
C GLU A 242 5.62 -8.72 -9.55
N ASN A 243 6.68 -9.32 -9.01
CA ASN A 243 6.70 -9.85 -7.65
C ASN A 243 6.98 -8.80 -6.58
N VAL A 244 7.59 -7.66 -6.91
CA VAL A 244 8.04 -6.65 -5.92
C VAL A 244 7.10 -5.45 -5.87
N ASN A 245 6.49 -5.07 -6.99
CA ASN A 245 5.62 -3.91 -7.06
C ASN A 245 4.30 -4.12 -6.32
N ILE A 246 3.80 -3.02 -5.77
CA ILE A 246 2.64 -3.00 -4.89
C ILE A 246 1.38 -2.62 -5.66
N GLY A 247 0.35 -3.43 -5.53
CA GLY A 247 -0.94 -3.22 -6.17
C GLY A 247 -2.13 -3.40 -5.22
N MET A 248 -3.30 -3.03 -5.71
CA MET A 248 -4.59 -3.26 -5.07
C MET A 248 -5.09 -4.64 -5.47
N SER A 249 -5.64 -5.42 -4.54
CA SER A 249 -6.32 -6.67 -4.85
C SER A 249 -7.84 -6.55 -4.75
N VAL A 250 -8.53 -7.19 -5.69
CA VAL A 250 -10.00 -7.25 -5.79
C VAL A 250 -10.44 -8.70 -6.04
N ALA A 251 -11.71 -9.02 -5.85
CA ALA A 251 -12.22 -10.36 -6.15
C ALA A 251 -11.97 -10.73 -7.62
N LYS A 252 -11.77 -12.01 -7.89
CA LYS A 252 -11.61 -12.53 -9.26
C LYS A 252 -12.80 -12.15 -10.14
N GLY A 253 -12.50 -11.57 -11.30
CA GLY A 253 -13.50 -11.19 -12.27
C GLY A 253 -14.22 -9.86 -11.95
N SER A 254 -13.77 -9.12 -10.94
CA SER A 254 -14.22 -7.74 -10.70
C SER A 254 -13.71 -6.84 -11.82
N THR A 255 -14.57 -6.56 -12.80
CA THR A 255 -14.22 -5.73 -13.98
C THR A 255 -14.58 -4.26 -13.78
N GLU A 256 -15.14 -3.91 -12.65
CA GLU A 256 -15.68 -2.56 -12.33
C GLU A 256 -14.79 -1.82 -11.31
N LEU A 257 -13.80 -2.51 -10.72
CA LEU A 257 -12.71 -1.99 -9.88
C LEU A 257 -11.34 -2.15 -10.63
#